data_f160e3ebcc392a3c75bdebbf0a0aad57
#
_entry.id   f160e3ebcc392a3c75bdebbf0a0aad57
#
_cell.length_a   1.000
_cell.length_b   1.000
_cell.length_c   1.000
_cell.angle_alpha   90.00
_cell.angle_beta   90.00
_cell.angle_gamma   90.00
#
_symmetry.space_group_name_H-M   'P 1'
#
loop_
_entity.id
_entity.type
_entity.pdbx_description
1 polymer ?
#
loop_
_entity_poly.entity_id
_entity_poly.type
_entity_poly.pdbx_seq_one_letter_code
_entity_poly.pdbx_strand_id
1 'polypeptide(L)'
;ARIMQGIEQLGYSPNMHASLLASRKNYRIVCIIPEFHNGEFWELTEKGIEYGREYAERYGITVEAVMYDQYDLESFQKACAEVLEDCPSGVVIAPMFRNETLKFAKELHAMGVPYVYIDSKIEEDDYFAYYGMPMYQSGYLCADILTLERKIERIHIIRIERDKRGLSDPTVTRRTGFLDYIAEHYPDCTVDNTFIDPKDKAARFAKLDELFASDTDPYKYIVMFNSRVHFVADYLRAKNITTCRVVGFDVLDRNLALLREGFVQALIAQRSDKQTAAAITAITDYLIMHTVPAKKDNYTHMDIINRYNCDYYL
;
A
#
# COMPACT_ATOMS: atom_id res chain seq x y z
N ALA A 1 -45.06 -4.58 -0.78
CA ALA A 1 -45.50 -3.56 -1.73
C ALA A 1 -46.27 -2.41 -1.05
N ARG A 2 -47.39 -2.66 -0.31
CA ARG A 2 -48.19 -1.59 0.35
C ARG A 2 -47.44 -0.77 1.41
N ILE A 3 -46.57 -1.41 2.18
CA ILE A 3 -45.76 -0.74 3.23
C ILE A 3 -44.72 0.19 2.60
N MET A 4 -44.05 -0.21 1.53
CA MET A 4 -43.09 0.60 0.80
C MET A 4 -43.72 1.82 0.14
N GLN A 5 -44.94 1.68 -0.44
CA GLN A 5 -45.69 2.82 -0.97
C GLN A 5 -46.12 3.81 0.11
N GLY A 6 -46.46 3.34 1.32
CA GLY A 6 -46.81 4.19 2.44
C GLY A 6 -45.60 4.99 2.96
N ILE A 7 -44.38 4.39 2.97
CA ILE A 7 -43.13 5.03 3.35
C ILE A 7 -42.80 6.15 2.38
N GLU A 8 -42.91 5.91 1.05
CA GLU A 8 -42.67 6.93 0.02
C GLU A 8 -43.68 8.09 0.10
N GLN A 9 -44.94 7.79 0.31
CA GLN A 9 -45.99 8.83 0.40
C GLN A 9 -45.89 9.71 1.65
N LEU A 10 -45.35 9.19 2.74
CA LEU A 10 -45.17 9.93 4.00
C LEU A 10 -43.84 10.67 4.07
N GLY A 11 -42.96 10.55 3.08
CA GLY A 11 -41.62 11.10 3.13
C GLY A 11 -40.80 10.58 4.34
N TYR A 12 -41.17 9.39 4.85
CA TYR A 12 -40.53 8.82 6.01
C TYR A 12 -39.15 8.29 5.61
N SER A 13 -38.12 9.00 6.01
CA SER A 13 -36.76 8.49 6.05
C SER A 13 -36.53 7.78 7.39
N PRO A 14 -36.26 6.45 7.39
CA PRO A 14 -35.95 5.76 8.65
C PRO A 14 -34.82 6.48 9.36
N ASN A 15 -35.03 6.86 10.62
CA ASN A 15 -33.93 7.38 11.43
C ASN A 15 -32.96 6.20 11.70
N MET A 16 -31.91 6.15 10.91
CA MET A 16 -30.92 5.07 10.92
C MET A 16 -30.30 4.90 12.31
N HIS A 17 -30.05 6.01 13.03
CA HIS A 17 -29.56 5.97 14.40
C HIS A 17 -30.55 5.30 15.36
N ALA A 18 -31.84 5.54 15.19
CA ALA A 18 -32.87 4.88 16.00
C ALA A 18 -32.99 3.37 15.68
N SER A 19 -32.80 2.99 14.41
CA SER A 19 -32.79 1.58 13.98
C SER A 19 -31.57 0.82 14.50
N LEU A 20 -30.39 1.47 14.54
CA LEU A 20 -29.16 0.92 15.08
C LEU A 20 -29.25 0.71 16.62
N LEU A 21 -29.77 1.71 17.34
CA LEU A 21 -30.00 1.61 18.78
C LEU A 21 -31.01 0.48 19.11
N ALA A 22 -31.95 0.20 18.24
CA ALA A 22 -32.92 -0.88 18.41
C ALA A 22 -32.35 -2.28 18.10
N SER A 23 -31.32 -2.39 17.23
CA SER A 23 -30.80 -3.67 16.75
C SER A 23 -29.90 -4.39 17.76
N ARG A 24 -29.36 -3.71 18.78
CA ARG A 24 -28.40 -4.24 19.79
C ARG A 24 -27.21 -5.02 19.20
N LYS A 25 -26.90 -4.85 17.89
CA LYS A 25 -25.78 -5.51 17.26
C LYS A 25 -24.52 -4.68 17.50
N ASN A 26 -23.55 -5.27 18.17
CA ASN A 26 -22.22 -4.69 18.33
C ASN A 26 -21.38 -5.16 17.14
N TYR A 27 -21.29 -4.35 16.11
CA TYR A 27 -20.41 -4.64 14.97
C TYR A 27 -18.97 -4.29 15.30
N ARG A 28 -18.05 -5.14 14.82
CA ARG A 28 -16.60 -4.96 14.99
C ARG A 28 -15.90 -5.18 13.66
N ILE A 29 -15.10 -4.20 13.23
CA ILE A 29 -14.23 -4.27 12.07
C ILE A 29 -12.80 -4.45 12.57
N VAL A 30 -12.08 -5.42 12.01
CA VAL A 30 -10.69 -5.69 12.37
C VAL A 30 -9.78 -5.41 11.17
N CYS A 31 -8.74 -4.61 11.40
CA CYS A 31 -7.70 -4.32 10.42
C CYS A 31 -6.45 -5.15 10.75
N ILE A 32 -6.07 -6.07 9.86
CA ILE A 32 -4.86 -6.89 10.00
C ILE A 32 -3.76 -6.22 9.19
N ILE A 33 -2.79 -5.63 9.87
CA ILE A 33 -1.71 -4.85 9.26
C ILE A 33 -0.34 -5.24 9.83
N PRO A 34 0.76 -5.09 9.07
CA PRO A 34 2.10 -5.25 9.60
C PRO A 34 2.44 -4.29 10.73
N GLU A 35 3.22 -4.77 11.69
CA GLU A 35 3.88 -3.91 12.68
C GLU A 35 4.79 -2.90 12.01
N PHE A 36 4.92 -1.72 12.61
CA PHE A 36 5.73 -0.63 12.09
C PHE A 36 6.35 0.21 13.20
N HIS A 37 7.39 0.93 12.85
CA HIS A 37 7.97 1.99 13.66
C HIS A 37 7.63 3.36 13.06
N ASN A 38 7.74 4.41 13.87
CA ASN A 38 7.50 5.77 13.42
C ASN A 38 8.33 6.11 12.17
N GLY A 39 7.67 6.68 11.16
CA GLY A 39 8.29 7.02 9.88
C GLY A 39 8.32 5.87 8.88
N GLU A 40 7.72 4.71 9.15
CA GLU A 40 7.56 3.62 8.21
C GLU A 40 6.21 3.66 7.49
N PHE A 41 6.10 2.93 6.38
CA PHE A 41 4.93 2.95 5.50
C PHE A 41 3.59 2.65 6.21
N TRP A 42 3.58 1.67 7.11
CA TRP A 42 2.36 1.23 7.77
C TRP A 42 1.80 2.23 8.79
N GLU A 43 2.59 3.22 9.21
CA GLU A 43 2.10 4.38 9.97
C GLU A 43 1.03 5.18 9.19
N LEU A 44 1.18 5.29 7.86
CA LEU A 44 0.15 5.92 7.02
C LEU A 44 -1.14 5.11 6.99
N THR A 45 -1.02 3.78 7.02
CA THR A 45 -2.17 2.87 7.10
C THR A 45 -2.88 3.05 8.44
N GLU A 46 -2.16 3.17 9.55
CA GLU A 46 -2.75 3.42 10.87
C GLU A 46 -3.50 4.75 10.92
N LYS A 47 -2.97 5.83 10.35
CA LYS A 47 -3.72 7.09 10.20
C LYS A 47 -5.04 6.88 9.45
N GLY A 48 -5.02 6.03 8.43
CA GLY A 48 -6.23 5.63 7.71
C GLY A 48 -7.22 4.84 8.59
N ILE A 49 -6.74 4.00 9.50
CA ILE A 49 -7.57 3.31 10.49
C ILE A 49 -8.22 4.32 11.43
N GLU A 50 -7.49 5.33 11.91
CA GLU A 50 -8.04 6.39 12.76
C GLU A 50 -9.17 7.15 12.06
N TYR A 51 -8.99 7.57 10.82
CA TYR A 51 -10.04 8.24 10.03
C TYR A 51 -11.26 7.35 9.78
N GLY A 52 -11.03 6.07 9.48
CA GLY A 52 -12.09 5.09 9.31
C GLY A 52 -12.84 4.80 10.61
N ARG A 53 -12.12 4.76 11.74
CA ARG A 53 -12.68 4.58 13.08
C ARG A 53 -13.63 5.72 13.43
N GLU A 54 -13.22 6.97 13.24
CA GLU A 54 -14.06 8.15 13.47
C GLU A 54 -15.38 8.09 12.68
N TYR A 55 -15.34 7.53 11.46
CA TYR A 55 -16.55 7.32 10.66
C TYR A 55 -17.42 6.21 11.23
N ALA A 56 -16.84 5.04 11.54
CA ALA A 56 -17.53 3.85 12.02
C ALA A 56 -18.17 4.05 13.41
N GLU A 57 -17.51 4.77 14.30
CA GLU A 57 -17.99 5.09 15.65
C GLU A 57 -19.31 5.87 15.65
N ARG A 58 -19.58 6.67 14.61
CA ARG A 58 -20.88 7.38 14.45
C ARG A 58 -22.05 6.41 14.33
N TYR A 59 -21.78 5.16 13.95
CA TYR A 59 -22.75 4.08 13.81
C TYR A 59 -22.63 3.02 14.92
N GLY A 60 -21.82 3.28 15.95
CA GLY A 60 -21.59 2.36 17.05
C GLY A 60 -20.77 1.12 16.68
N ILE A 61 -19.97 1.20 15.62
CA ILE A 61 -19.07 0.14 15.17
C ILE A 61 -17.68 0.38 15.76
N THR A 62 -17.09 -0.65 16.37
CA THR A 62 -15.70 -0.61 16.84
C THR A 62 -14.74 -1.00 15.72
N VAL A 63 -13.60 -0.32 15.65
CA VAL A 63 -12.52 -0.62 14.70
C VAL A 63 -11.24 -0.87 15.46
N GLU A 64 -10.65 -2.04 15.27
CA GLU A 64 -9.46 -2.50 15.96
C GLU A 64 -8.36 -2.86 14.97
N ALA A 65 -7.10 -2.69 15.36
CA ALA A 65 -5.94 -3.14 14.60
C ALA A 65 -5.31 -4.36 15.28
N VAL A 66 -5.08 -5.42 14.51
CA VAL A 66 -4.26 -6.57 14.89
C VAL A 66 -3.00 -6.52 14.07
N MET A 67 -1.86 -6.43 14.75
CA MET A 67 -0.56 -6.26 14.12
C MET A 67 0.24 -7.56 14.11
N TYR A 68 1.06 -7.76 13.05
CA TYR A 68 1.92 -8.93 12.90
C TYR A 68 3.28 -8.54 12.33
N ASP A 69 4.32 -9.32 12.61
CA ASP A 69 5.63 -9.15 11.97
C ASP A 69 5.54 -9.53 10.49
N GLN A 70 5.78 -8.55 9.59
CA GLN A 70 5.73 -8.73 8.13
C GLN A 70 6.78 -9.70 7.56
N TYR A 71 7.72 -10.15 8.37
CA TYR A 71 8.78 -11.10 8.01
C TYR A 71 8.58 -12.46 8.65
N ASP A 72 7.58 -12.63 9.52
CA ASP A 72 7.28 -13.84 10.26
C ASP A 72 5.91 -14.41 9.89
N LEU A 73 5.93 -15.56 9.21
CA LEU A 73 4.72 -16.27 8.80
C LEU A 73 3.88 -16.76 9.99
N GLU A 74 4.53 -17.21 11.07
CA GLU A 74 3.83 -17.71 12.26
C GLU A 74 3.10 -16.58 12.97
N SER A 75 3.72 -15.39 13.04
CA SER A 75 3.08 -14.18 13.56
C SER A 75 1.81 -13.83 12.78
N PHE A 76 1.86 -13.89 11.43
CA PHE A 76 0.68 -13.65 10.60
C PHE A 76 -0.42 -14.70 10.80
N GLN A 77 -0.05 -15.99 10.86
CA GLN A 77 -0.99 -17.08 11.10
C GLN A 77 -1.69 -16.94 12.45
N LYS A 78 -0.93 -16.56 13.50
CA LYS A 78 -1.48 -16.30 14.82
C LYS A 78 -2.47 -15.13 14.82
N ALA A 79 -2.13 -14.02 14.17
CA ALA A 79 -3.03 -12.88 14.02
C ALA A 79 -4.34 -13.26 13.30
N CYS A 80 -4.26 -14.03 12.23
CA CYS A 80 -5.44 -14.54 11.52
C CYS A 80 -6.31 -15.44 12.39
N ALA A 81 -5.70 -16.36 13.16
CA ALA A 81 -6.43 -17.26 14.05
C ALA A 81 -7.16 -16.50 15.17
N GLU A 82 -6.49 -15.54 15.79
CA GLU A 82 -7.08 -14.67 16.82
C GLU A 82 -8.30 -13.90 16.28
N VAL A 83 -8.20 -13.36 15.08
CA VAL A 83 -9.32 -12.64 14.42
C VAL A 83 -10.50 -13.57 14.12
N LEU A 84 -10.26 -14.83 13.71
CA LEU A 84 -11.34 -15.80 13.46
C LEU A 84 -12.05 -16.24 14.75
N GLU A 85 -11.30 -16.46 15.85
CA GLU A 85 -11.89 -16.83 17.15
C GLU A 85 -12.85 -15.77 17.66
N ASP A 86 -12.55 -14.52 17.43
CA ASP A 86 -13.34 -13.36 17.88
C ASP A 86 -14.51 -13.01 16.97
N CYS A 87 -14.73 -13.72 15.87
CA CYS A 87 -15.86 -13.56 14.93
C CYS A 87 -16.12 -12.10 14.53
N PRO A 88 -15.24 -11.42 13.75
CA PRO A 88 -15.43 -10.04 13.35
C PRO A 88 -16.64 -9.87 12.43
N SER A 89 -17.18 -8.66 12.37
CA SER A 89 -18.26 -8.31 11.42
C SER A 89 -17.72 -7.92 10.04
N GLY A 90 -16.46 -7.57 9.95
CA GLY A 90 -15.74 -7.25 8.72
C GLY A 90 -14.24 -7.18 8.93
N VAL A 91 -13.46 -7.41 7.90
CA VAL A 91 -11.99 -7.42 7.94
C VAL A 91 -11.39 -6.54 6.86
N VAL A 92 -10.38 -5.75 7.24
CA VAL A 92 -9.48 -5.03 6.30
C VAL A 92 -8.12 -5.68 6.41
N ILE A 93 -7.50 -6.06 5.29
CA ILE A 93 -6.24 -6.79 5.30
C ILE A 93 -5.31 -6.40 4.15
N ALA A 94 -4.01 -6.27 4.45
CA ALA A 94 -2.94 -6.22 3.46
C ALA A 94 -2.39 -7.63 3.22
N PRO A 95 -2.52 -8.23 2.03
CA PRO A 95 -2.22 -9.64 1.77
C PRO A 95 -0.72 -9.90 1.57
N MET A 96 0.10 -9.73 2.62
CA MET A 96 1.57 -9.90 2.56
C MET A 96 2.01 -11.36 2.37
N PHE A 97 1.24 -12.33 2.88
CA PHE A 97 1.48 -13.76 2.76
C PHE A 97 0.36 -14.41 1.94
N ARG A 98 0.54 -14.43 0.62
CA ARG A 98 -0.51 -14.83 -0.34
C ARG A 98 -1.25 -16.12 0.03
N ASN A 99 -0.55 -17.20 0.27
CA ASN A 99 -1.16 -18.50 0.51
C ASN A 99 -1.94 -18.55 1.84
N GLU A 100 -1.40 -17.94 2.88
CA GLU A 100 -2.07 -17.88 4.17
C GLU A 100 -3.26 -16.92 4.16
N THR A 101 -3.12 -15.80 3.42
CA THR A 101 -4.26 -14.88 3.22
C THR A 101 -5.41 -15.58 2.50
N LEU A 102 -5.15 -16.42 1.49
CA LEU A 102 -6.21 -17.20 0.81
C LEU A 102 -6.88 -18.21 1.73
N LYS A 103 -6.14 -18.84 2.65
CA LYS A 103 -6.74 -19.74 3.66
C LYS A 103 -7.64 -18.96 4.61
N PHE A 104 -7.15 -17.83 5.10
CA PHE A 104 -7.90 -16.95 5.98
C PHE A 104 -9.17 -16.38 5.29
N ALA A 105 -9.06 -15.92 4.05
CA ALA A 105 -10.15 -15.43 3.23
C ALA A 105 -11.27 -16.50 3.04
N LYS A 106 -10.87 -17.76 2.87
CA LYS A 106 -11.82 -18.89 2.76
C LYS A 106 -12.62 -19.08 4.05
N GLU A 107 -11.98 -18.97 5.21
CA GLU A 107 -12.69 -19.06 6.51
C GLU A 107 -13.64 -17.87 6.70
N LEU A 108 -13.20 -16.64 6.39
CA LEU A 108 -14.07 -15.46 6.43
C LEU A 108 -15.28 -15.61 5.50
N HIS A 109 -15.08 -16.13 4.29
CA HIS A 109 -16.15 -16.39 3.35
C HIS A 109 -17.15 -17.42 3.90
N ALA A 110 -16.65 -18.52 4.49
CA ALA A 110 -17.50 -19.54 5.13
C ALA A 110 -18.32 -18.98 6.30
N MET A 111 -17.81 -17.98 7.02
CA MET A 111 -18.50 -17.27 8.10
C MET A 111 -19.44 -16.16 7.60
N GLY A 112 -19.43 -15.84 6.29
CA GLY A 112 -20.20 -14.73 5.71
C GLY A 112 -19.68 -13.35 6.10
N VAL A 113 -18.40 -13.24 6.47
CA VAL A 113 -17.74 -11.99 6.89
C VAL A 113 -17.15 -11.30 5.67
N PRO A 114 -17.57 -10.06 5.34
CA PRO A 114 -16.97 -9.31 4.25
C PRO A 114 -15.52 -8.92 4.60
N TYR A 115 -14.62 -9.05 3.63
CA TYR A 115 -13.23 -8.60 3.78
C TYR A 115 -12.77 -7.76 2.59
N VAL A 116 -11.97 -6.76 2.89
CA VAL A 116 -11.47 -5.77 1.95
C VAL A 116 -9.96 -5.81 1.93
N TYR A 117 -9.39 -5.88 0.73
CA TYR A 117 -7.96 -5.74 0.55
C TYR A 117 -7.53 -4.28 0.45
N ILE A 118 -6.37 -3.95 1.04
CA ILE A 118 -5.68 -2.66 0.92
C ILE A 118 -4.25 -2.88 0.44
N ASP A 119 -3.64 -1.84 -0.11
CA ASP A 119 -2.28 -1.82 -0.67
C ASP A 119 -2.11 -2.76 -1.88
N SER A 120 -2.25 -4.04 -1.69
CA SER A 120 -2.21 -5.06 -2.75
C SER A 120 -3.43 -5.98 -2.68
N LYS A 121 -3.65 -6.79 -3.72
CA LYS A 121 -4.76 -7.75 -3.80
C LYS A 121 -4.29 -9.08 -4.36
N ILE A 122 -5.12 -10.09 -4.17
CA ILE A 122 -4.97 -11.42 -4.78
C ILE A 122 -6.06 -11.54 -5.84
N GLU A 123 -5.68 -11.49 -7.11
CA GLU A 123 -6.60 -11.36 -8.26
C GLU A 123 -7.63 -12.50 -8.35
N GLU A 124 -7.24 -13.72 -8.00
CA GLU A 124 -8.08 -14.91 -8.09
C GLU A 124 -8.98 -15.14 -6.87
N ASP A 125 -8.94 -14.23 -5.88
CA ASP A 125 -9.76 -14.33 -4.67
C ASP A 125 -11.10 -13.59 -4.82
N ASP A 126 -12.09 -14.00 -4.04
CA ASP A 126 -13.45 -13.42 -4.05
C ASP A 126 -13.66 -12.44 -2.89
N TYR A 127 -12.77 -11.42 -2.81
CA TYR A 127 -12.88 -10.36 -1.81
C TYR A 127 -14.09 -9.44 -2.07
N PHE A 128 -14.59 -8.81 -1.01
CA PHE A 128 -15.69 -7.86 -1.06
C PHE A 128 -15.35 -6.59 -1.85
N ALA A 129 -14.18 -5.99 -1.57
CA ALA A 129 -13.63 -4.86 -2.31
C ALA A 129 -12.12 -4.77 -2.14
N TYR A 130 -11.48 -4.02 -3.03
CA TYR A 130 -10.07 -3.63 -2.95
C TYR A 130 -9.96 -2.10 -3.01
N TYR A 131 -9.12 -1.55 -2.15
CA TYR A 131 -8.71 -0.15 -2.18
C TYR A 131 -7.19 -0.08 -2.26
N GLY A 132 -6.67 0.47 -3.34
CA GLY A 132 -5.24 0.52 -3.57
C GLY A 132 -4.87 1.38 -4.76
N MET A 133 -3.60 1.34 -5.12
CA MET A 133 -3.07 2.00 -6.30
C MET A 133 -3.14 1.05 -7.51
N PRO A 134 -3.31 1.55 -8.75
CA PRO A 134 -3.14 0.73 -9.95
C PRO A 134 -1.66 0.39 -10.14
N MET A 135 -1.23 -0.75 -9.58
CA MET A 135 0.18 -1.14 -9.42
C MET A 135 0.96 -1.17 -10.74
N TYR A 136 0.40 -1.78 -11.79
CA TYR A 136 1.04 -1.83 -13.10
C TYR A 136 1.28 -0.43 -13.66
N GLN A 137 0.25 0.42 -13.67
CA GLN A 137 0.32 1.80 -14.15
C GLN A 137 1.28 2.65 -13.32
N SER A 138 1.40 2.35 -12.01
CA SER A 138 2.36 3.07 -11.15
C SER A 138 3.81 2.77 -11.52
N GLY A 139 4.10 1.55 -11.98
CA GLY A 139 5.40 1.19 -12.51
C GLY A 139 5.68 1.86 -13.85
N TYR A 140 4.69 1.86 -14.73
CA TYR A 140 4.74 2.51 -16.03
C TYR A 140 5.00 4.02 -15.89
N LEU A 141 4.24 4.69 -15.01
CA LEU A 141 4.45 6.09 -14.64
C LEU A 141 5.84 6.34 -14.03
N CYS A 142 6.31 5.43 -13.18
CA CYS A 142 7.64 5.54 -12.57
C CYS A 142 8.75 5.53 -13.64
N ALA A 143 8.63 4.67 -14.65
CA ALA A 143 9.56 4.60 -15.76
C ALA A 143 9.54 5.90 -16.59
N ASP A 144 8.35 6.41 -16.90
CA ASP A 144 8.20 7.68 -17.62
C ASP A 144 8.88 8.84 -16.87
N ILE A 145 8.62 8.98 -15.58
CA ILE A 145 9.26 10.00 -14.73
C ILE A 145 10.78 9.82 -14.69
N LEU A 146 11.28 8.58 -14.55
CA LEU A 146 12.71 8.30 -14.46
C LEU A 146 13.43 8.68 -15.76
N THR A 147 12.80 8.45 -16.90
CA THR A 147 13.40 8.57 -18.23
C THR A 147 13.21 9.95 -18.88
N LEU A 148 12.45 10.86 -18.25
CA LEU A 148 12.30 12.24 -18.74
C LEU A 148 13.67 12.89 -19.02
N GLU A 149 13.93 13.31 -20.26
CA GLU A 149 15.00 14.24 -20.65
C GLU A 149 16.31 13.69 -21.24
N ARG A 150 16.59 12.35 -21.27
CA ARG A 150 17.89 11.86 -21.80
C ARG A 150 17.78 10.51 -22.51
N LYS A 151 18.76 10.25 -23.38
CA LYS A 151 19.04 8.89 -23.84
C LYS A 151 19.59 8.10 -22.67
N ILE A 152 18.93 7.01 -22.29
CA ILE A 152 19.27 6.17 -21.15
C ILE A 152 19.81 4.84 -21.67
N GLU A 153 21.02 4.48 -21.23
CA GLU A 153 21.68 3.24 -21.61
C GLU A 153 21.57 2.17 -20.51
N ARG A 154 21.44 2.62 -19.24
CA ARG A 154 21.39 1.74 -18.09
C ARG A 154 20.52 2.27 -16.96
N ILE A 155 19.75 1.38 -16.34
CA ILE A 155 18.91 1.65 -15.16
C ILE A 155 19.23 0.63 -14.08
N HIS A 156 19.33 1.08 -12.82
CA HIS A 156 19.51 0.24 -11.66
C HIS A 156 18.22 0.15 -10.83
N ILE A 157 17.65 -1.05 -10.74
CA ILE A 157 16.55 -1.36 -9.83
C ILE A 157 17.15 -1.84 -8.52
N ILE A 158 16.95 -1.07 -7.45
CA ILE A 158 17.38 -1.48 -6.12
C ILE A 158 16.25 -2.22 -5.42
N ARG A 159 16.52 -3.42 -4.94
CA ARG A 159 15.56 -4.33 -4.31
C ARG A 159 15.98 -4.68 -2.90
N ILE A 160 14.98 -4.86 -2.03
CA ILE A 160 15.22 -5.41 -0.68
C ILE A 160 15.42 -6.91 -0.80
N GLU A 161 16.50 -7.40 -0.20
CA GLU A 161 16.68 -8.83 0.00
C GLU A 161 15.63 -9.32 1.02
N ARG A 162 14.81 -10.29 0.61
CA ARG A 162 13.80 -10.93 1.46
C ARG A 162 14.11 -12.41 1.55
N ASP A 163 13.97 -12.95 2.76
CA ASP A 163 14.05 -14.41 2.96
C ASP A 163 13.00 -15.09 2.07
N LYS A 164 13.42 -16.14 1.34
CA LYS A 164 12.61 -16.81 0.28
C LYS A 164 11.42 -17.63 0.82
N ARG A 165 11.07 -17.53 2.10
CA ARG A 165 10.04 -18.32 2.78
C ARG A 165 8.61 -17.82 2.52
N GLY A 166 8.19 -17.79 1.25
CA GLY A 166 6.77 -17.62 0.92
C GLY A 166 6.22 -16.18 0.96
N LEU A 167 7.09 -15.19 1.16
CA LEU A 167 6.70 -13.79 1.05
C LEU A 167 6.36 -13.44 -0.41
N SER A 168 5.15 -12.94 -0.63
CA SER A 168 4.82 -12.30 -1.90
C SER A 168 5.68 -11.04 -2.06
N ASP A 169 6.20 -10.80 -3.27
CA ASP A 169 6.81 -9.51 -3.60
C ASP A 169 5.69 -8.55 -4.08
N PRO A 170 5.18 -7.66 -3.22
CA PRO A 170 4.09 -6.75 -3.60
C PRO A 170 4.51 -5.78 -4.70
N THR A 171 5.82 -5.70 -5.00
CA THR A 171 6.36 -4.83 -6.05
C THR A 171 6.43 -5.50 -7.43
N VAL A 172 6.07 -6.78 -7.57
CA VAL A 172 6.17 -7.52 -8.85
C VAL A 172 5.37 -6.84 -9.95
N THR A 173 4.09 -6.60 -9.73
CA THR A 173 3.19 -5.99 -10.73
C THR A 173 3.66 -4.59 -11.12
N ARG A 174 4.12 -3.80 -10.15
CA ARG A 174 4.71 -2.47 -10.37
C ARG A 174 5.98 -2.56 -11.22
N ARG A 175 6.87 -3.49 -10.89
CA ARG A 175 8.09 -3.73 -11.65
C ARG A 175 7.79 -4.21 -13.07
N THR A 176 6.78 -5.05 -13.28
CA THR A 176 6.36 -5.47 -14.62
C THR A 176 5.97 -4.27 -15.47
N GLY A 177 5.10 -3.39 -14.97
CA GLY A 177 4.73 -2.17 -15.70
C GLY A 177 5.91 -1.26 -16.02
N PHE A 178 6.87 -1.14 -15.10
CA PHE A 178 8.12 -0.41 -15.35
C PHE A 178 8.95 -1.04 -16.47
N LEU A 179 9.15 -2.35 -16.43
CA LEU A 179 9.96 -3.06 -17.43
C LEU A 179 9.30 -3.06 -18.81
N ASP A 180 7.98 -3.16 -18.90
CA ASP A 180 7.23 -3.08 -20.14
C ASP A 180 7.39 -1.70 -20.78
N TYR A 181 7.31 -0.61 -20.00
CA TYR A 181 7.61 0.74 -20.49
C TYR A 181 9.03 0.84 -21.07
N ILE A 182 10.03 0.33 -20.34
CA ILE A 182 11.43 0.39 -20.79
C ILE A 182 11.61 -0.43 -22.07
N ALA A 183 11.03 -1.62 -22.15
CA ALA A 183 11.11 -2.45 -23.36
C ALA A 183 10.45 -1.79 -24.58
N GLU A 184 9.35 -1.06 -24.36
CA GLU A 184 8.62 -0.36 -25.42
C GLU A 184 9.36 0.91 -25.92
N HIS A 185 9.90 1.71 -25.01
CA HIS A 185 10.44 3.04 -25.33
C HIS A 185 11.97 3.10 -25.40
N TYR A 186 12.66 2.18 -24.72
CA TYR A 186 14.13 2.12 -24.59
C TYR A 186 14.64 0.68 -24.75
N PRO A 187 14.42 0.03 -25.91
CA PRO A 187 14.71 -1.40 -26.10
C PRO A 187 16.19 -1.75 -25.94
N ASP A 188 17.08 -0.79 -26.14
CA ASP A 188 18.54 -0.97 -25.98
C ASP A 188 19.02 -0.69 -24.53
N CYS A 189 18.13 -0.29 -23.63
CA CYS A 189 18.48 0.03 -22.27
C CYS A 189 18.72 -1.24 -21.43
N THR A 190 19.86 -1.31 -20.76
CA THR A 190 20.16 -2.39 -19.82
C THR A 190 19.49 -2.09 -18.48
N VAL A 191 18.81 -3.07 -17.89
CA VAL A 191 18.19 -2.95 -16.57
C VAL A 191 18.80 -3.95 -15.61
N ASP A 192 19.55 -3.44 -14.63
CA ASP A 192 20.23 -4.23 -13.61
C ASP A 192 19.43 -4.27 -12.30
N ASN A 193 19.47 -5.41 -11.61
CA ASN A 193 18.88 -5.57 -10.29
C ASN A 193 19.97 -5.70 -9.23
N THR A 194 19.93 -4.84 -8.21
CA THR A 194 20.83 -4.90 -7.05
C THR A 194 20.02 -5.15 -5.80
N PHE A 195 20.37 -6.22 -5.07
CA PHE A 195 19.71 -6.58 -3.82
C PHE A 195 20.49 -6.02 -2.64
N ILE A 196 19.79 -5.39 -1.71
CA ILE A 196 20.36 -4.77 -0.51
C ILE A 196 19.71 -5.30 0.76
N ASP A 197 20.48 -5.42 1.83
CA ASP A 197 19.98 -5.84 3.14
C ASP A 197 19.17 -4.71 3.80
N PRO A 198 17.91 -4.96 4.24
CA PRO A 198 17.10 -3.95 4.90
C PRO A 198 17.55 -3.61 6.33
N LYS A 199 18.27 -4.52 7.00
CA LYS A 199 18.62 -4.41 8.41
C LYS A 199 20.06 -3.90 8.61
N ASP A 200 21.00 -4.29 7.74
CA ASP A 200 22.41 -3.92 7.85
C ASP A 200 22.77 -2.73 6.93
N LYS A 201 22.99 -1.57 7.55
CA LYS A 201 23.39 -0.35 6.83
C LYS A 201 24.79 -0.48 6.19
N ALA A 202 25.73 -1.14 6.86
CA ALA A 202 27.09 -1.29 6.35
C ALA A 202 27.12 -2.20 5.12
N ALA A 203 26.42 -3.34 5.18
CA ALA A 203 26.23 -4.24 4.04
C ALA A 203 25.56 -3.53 2.85
N ARG A 204 24.52 -2.72 3.11
CA ARG A 204 23.87 -1.90 2.05
C ARG A 204 24.86 -0.96 1.38
N PHE A 205 25.66 -0.24 2.18
CA PHE A 205 26.63 0.73 1.65
C PHE A 205 27.70 0.03 0.83
N ALA A 206 28.24 -1.11 1.31
CA ALA A 206 29.21 -1.91 0.57
C ALA A 206 28.61 -2.37 -0.79
N LYS A 207 27.35 -2.80 -0.80
CA LYS A 207 26.68 -3.24 -2.04
C LYS A 207 26.48 -2.09 -3.03
N LEU A 208 26.17 -0.90 -2.54
CA LEU A 208 26.10 0.30 -3.37
C LEU A 208 27.48 0.78 -3.83
N ASP A 209 28.54 0.67 -3.00
CA ASP A 209 29.92 0.92 -3.43
C ASP A 209 30.32 0.00 -4.61
N GLU A 210 29.95 -1.30 -4.58
CA GLU A 210 30.17 -2.23 -5.69
C GLU A 210 29.45 -1.77 -6.97
N LEU A 211 28.17 -1.36 -6.86
CA LEU A 211 27.38 -0.86 -7.98
C LEU A 211 28.05 0.35 -8.62
N PHE A 212 28.42 1.35 -7.82
CA PHE A 212 29.03 2.58 -8.29
C PHE A 212 30.44 2.39 -8.86
N ALA A 213 31.16 1.37 -8.40
CA ALA A 213 32.46 1.01 -8.94
C ALA A 213 32.39 0.23 -10.28
N SER A 214 31.35 -0.59 -10.45
CA SER A 214 31.17 -1.42 -11.64
C SER A 214 30.56 -0.69 -12.83
N ASP A 215 29.76 0.35 -12.58
CA ASP A 215 29.11 1.14 -13.61
C ASP A 215 29.92 2.42 -13.88
N THR A 216 30.49 2.50 -15.07
CA THR A 216 31.32 3.63 -15.51
C THR A 216 30.55 4.84 -16.03
N ASP A 217 29.20 4.72 -16.17
CA ASP A 217 28.38 5.88 -16.56
C ASP A 217 28.47 6.96 -15.47
N PRO A 218 28.85 8.19 -15.82
CA PRO A 218 28.96 9.28 -14.84
C PRO A 218 27.60 9.71 -14.26
N TYR A 219 26.48 9.36 -14.90
CA TYR A 219 25.14 9.71 -14.45
C TYR A 219 24.26 8.47 -14.36
N LYS A 220 23.74 8.15 -13.17
CA LYS A 220 22.99 6.92 -12.93
C LYS A 220 21.50 7.14 -12.75
N TYR A 221 20.72 6.23 -13.29
CA TYR A 221 19.26 6.17 -13.15
C TYR A 221 18.90 5.04 -12.20
N ILE A 222 18.28 5.40 -11.08
CA ILE A 222 18.02 4.47 -9.97
C ILE A 222 16.56 4.50 -9.60
N VAL A 223 15.95 3.33 -9.42
CA VAL A 223 14.58 3.18 -8.95
C VAL A 223 14.49 2.20 -7.79
N MET A 224 13.58 2.50 -6.87
CA MET A 224 13.20 1.60 -5.79
C MET A 224 11.67 1.56 -5.69
N PHE A 225 11.06 0.37 -5.85
CA PHE A 225 9.60 0.21 -5.98
C PHE A 225 8.83 0.16 -4.67
N ASN A 226 9.50 0.35 -3.55
CA ASN A 226 8.89 0.39 -2.22
C ASN A 226 9.20 1.73 -1.51
N SER A 227 8.65 1.91 -0.33
CA SER A 227 8.78 3.12 0.50
C SER A 227 10.19 3.45 0.99
N ARG A 228 11.19 2.59 0.72
CA ARG A 228 12.55 2.68 1.32
C ARG A 228 13.59 3.32 0.39
N VAL A 229 13.19 4.21 -0.51
CA VAL A 229 14.11 4.93 -1.42
C VAL A 229 15.19 5.71 -0.65
N HIS A 230 14.92 6.07 0.60
CA HIS A 230 15.90 6.69 1.49
C HIS A 230 17.15 5.81 1.72
N PHE A 231 17.09 4.50 1.52
CA PHE A 231 18.29 3.65 1.65
C PHE A 231 19.35 4.00 0.61
N VAL A 232 18.91 4.27 -0.62
CA VAL A 232 19.80 4.71 -1.70
C VAL A 232 20.19 6.17 -1.50
N ALA A 233 19.22 7.04 -1.22
CA ALA A 233 19.45 8.47 -1.10
C ALA A 233 20.36 8.84 0.09
N ASP A 234 20.29 8.11 1.21
CA ASP A 234 21.24 8.28 2.33
C ASP A 234 22.67 7.91 1.95
N TYR A 235 22.85 6.89 1.12
CA TYR A 235 24.16 6.54 0.58
C TYR A 235 24.69 7.66 -0.32
N LEU A 236 23.87 8.14 -1.26
CA LEU A 236 24.22 9.25 -2.15
C LEU A 236 24.61 10.50 -1.37
N ARG A 237 23.83 10.85 -0.34
CA ARG A 237 24.12 11.97 0.56
C ARG A 237 25.45 11.77 1.30
N ALA A 238 25.69 10.61 1.87
CA ALA A 238 26.91 10.30 2.62
C ALA A 238 28.18 10.34 1.75
N LYS A 239 28.06 9.99 0.47
CA LYS A 239 29.17 10.02 -0.51
C LYS A 239 29.23 11.33 -1.30
N ASN A 240 28.31 12.26 -1.06
CA ASN A 240 28.15 13.53 -1.82
C ASN A 240 28.01 13.30 -3.34
N ILE A 241 27.25 12.27 -3.73
CA ILE A 241 27.00 11.92 -5.13
C ILE A 241 25.70 12.60 -5.57
N THR A 242 25.80 13.53 -6.54
CA THR A 242 24.67 14.29 -7.07
C THR A 242 24.36 13.97 -8.53
N THR A 243 25.16 13.11 -9.16
CA THR A 243 25.01 12.69 -10.57
C THR A 243 24.12 11.46 -10.70
N CYS A 244 22.93 11.52 -10.09
CA CYS A 244 21.94 10.47 -10.15
C CYS A 244 20.55 11.05 -10.33
N ARG A 245 19.68 10.31 -11.04
CA ARG A 245 18.23 10.49 -11.02
C ARG A 245 17.62 9.34 -10.25
N VAL A 246 16.98 9.63 -9.14
CA VAL A 246 16.40 8.64 -8.26
C VAL A 246 14.89 8.87 -8.18
N VAL A 247 14.10 7.83 -8.46
CA VAL A 247 12.64 7.84 -8.30
C VAL A 247 12.25 6.73 -7.33
N GLY A 248 11.35 7.04 -6.42
CA GLY A 248 10.87 6.11 -5.42
C GLY A 248 9.37 6.25 -5.15
N PHE A 249 8.93 5.61 -4.09
CA PHE A 249 7.54 5.59 -3.69
C PHE A 249 7.39 6.06 -2.24
N ASP A 250 6.20 6.54 -1.96
CA ASP A 250 5.70 6.93 -0.64
C ASP A 250 6.32 8.17 -0.01
N VAL A 251 5.43 8.99 0.54
CA VAL A 251 5.74 10.29 1.12
C VAL A 251 5.97 10.11 2.62
N LEU A 252 7.12 9.49 2.96
CA LEU A 252 7.60 9.39 4.33
C LEU A 252 8.50 10.58 4.65
N ASP A 253 8.53 11.05 5.89
CA ASP A 253 9.32 12.23 6.31
C ASP A 253 10.78 12.16 5.86
N ARG A 254 11.39 10.98 5.99
CA ARG A 254 12.77 10.75 5.55
C ARG A 254 12.93 10.84 4.04
N ASN A 255 11.98 10.33 3.27
CA ASN A 255 11.98 10.44 1.82
C ASN A 255 11.80 11.90 1.38
N LEU A 256 10.90 12.65 2.05
CA LEU A 256 10.67 14.08 1.81
C LEU A 256 11.92 14.93 2.11
N ALA A 257 12.60 14.66 3.21
CA ALA A 257 13.86 15.37 3.53
C ALA A 257 14.89 15.20 2.40
N LEU A 258 15.09 13.97 1.92
CA LEU A 258 16.03 13.65 0.84
C LEU A 258 15.56 14.17 -0.54
N LEU A 259 14.26 14.29 -0.74
CA LEU A 259 13.69 14.94 -1.92
C LEU A 259 13.99 16.45 -1.92
N ARG A 260 13.81 17.14 -0.77
CA ARG A 260 14.15 18.57 -0.62
C ARG A 260 15.65 18.84 -0.83
N GLU A 261 16.48 17.94 -0.33
CA GLU A 261 17.95 18.00 -0.51
C GLU A 261 18.39 17.67 -1.95
N GLY A 262 17.50 17.09 -2.79
CA GLY A 262 17.79 16.79 -4.19
C GLY A 262 18.40 15.41 -4.45
N PHE A 263 18.52 14.54 -3.44
CA PHE A 263 18.98 13.16 -3.61
C PHE A 263 17.90 12.21 -4.12
N VAL A 264 16.63 12.62 -4.10
CA VAL A 264 15.49 11.98 -4.76
C VAL A 264 14.85 13.02 -5.65
N GLN A 265 14.52 12.68 -6.89
CA GLN A 265 13.94 13.63 -7.85
C GLN A 265 12.41 13.58 -7.86
N ALA A 266 11.83 12.40 -7.63
CA ALA A 266 10.40 12.25 -7.51
C ALA A 266 10.00 11.08 -6.60
N LEU A 267 8.85 11.23 -5.94
CA LEU A 267 8.16 10.17 -5.21
C LEU A 267 6.77 10.00 -5.81
N ILE A 268 6.32 8.76 -5.95
CA ILE A 268 4.94 8.44 -6.31
C ILE A 268 4.21 8.06 -5.02
N ALA A 269 3.24 8.89 -4.64
CA ALA A 269 2.46 8.68 -3.42
C ALA A 269 1.21 7.87 -3.73
N GLN A 270 0.91 6.89 -2.88
CA GLN A 270 -0.23 5.98 -3.07
C GLN A 270 -1.40 6.23 -2.10
N ARG A 271 -1.27 7.14 -1.14
CA ARG A 271 -2.33 7.52 -0.20
C ARG A 271 -2.91 6.35 0.60
N SER A 272 -2.03 5.59 1.26
CA SER A 272 -2.42 4.45 2.11
C SER A 272 -3.41 4.85 3.20
N ASP A 273 -3.32 6.07 3.72
CA ASP A 273 -4.28 6.68 4.64
C ASP A 273 -5.71 6.68 4.06
N LYS A 274 -5.87 7.09 2.80
CA LYS A 274 -7.18 7.15 2.13
C LYS A 274 -7.70 5.78 1.73
N GLN A 275 -6.81 4.87 1.32
CA GLN A 275 -7.17 3.49 1.00
C GLN A 275 -7.81 2.80 2.20
N THR A 276 -7.16 2.89 3.34
CA THR A 276 -7.62 2.23 4.57
C THR A 276 -8.90 2.85 5.12
N ALA A 277 -8.98 4.18 5.16
CA ALA A 277 -10.21 4.87 5.57
C ALA A 277 -11.40 4.49 4.68
N ALA A 278 -11.20 4.43 3.35
CA ALA A 278 -12.24 4.05 2.41
C ALA A 278 -12.66 2.57 2.55
N ALA A 279 -11.70 1.67 2.84
CA ALA A 279 -11.99 0.26 3.10
C ALA A 279 -12.88 0.07 4.34
N ILE A 280 -12.57 0.75 5.44
CA ILE A 280 -13.36 0.72 6.68
C ILE A 280 -14.74 1.34 6.43
N THR A 281 -14.81 2.47 5.71
CA THR A 281 -16.07 3.11 5.33
C THR A 281 -16.95 2.15 4.52
N ALA A 282 -16.39 1.45 3.54
CA ALA A 282 -17.14 0.51 2.70
C ALA A 282 -17.75 -0.66 3.51
N ILE A 283 -16.99 -1.22 4.45
CA ILE A 283 -17.50 -2.26 5.35
C ILE A 283 -18.59 -1.67 6.28
N THR A 284 -18.38 -0.49 6.83
CA THR A 284 -19.34 0.22 7.68
C THR A 284 -20.67 0.41 6.93
N ASP A 285 -20.63 0.94 5.71
CA ASP A 285 -21.80 1.20 4.88
C ASP A 285 -22.53 -0.10 4.51
N TYR A 286 -21.77 -1.18 4.27
CA TYR A 286 -22.36 -2.49 4.05
C TYR A 286 -23.08 -3.04 5.29
N LEU A 287 -22.47 -2.97 6.45
CA LEU A 287 -23.04 -3.46 7.70
C LEU A 287 -24.30 -2.70 8.13
N ILE A 288 -24.37 -1.42 7.84
CA ILE A 288 -25.44 -0.53 8.29
C ILE A 288 -26.52 -0.34 7.23
N MET A 289 -26.12 -0.09 5.99
CA MET A 289 -27.01 0.30 4.90
C MET A 289 -27.16 -0.78 3.83
N HIS A 290 -26.45 -1.91 3.97
CA HIS A 290 -26.33 -2.95 2.95
C HIS A 290 -25.86 -2.40 1.59
N THR A 291 -25.09 -1.32 1.62
CA THR A 291 -24.53 -0.70 0.42
C THR A 291 -23.28 -1.45 0.00
N VAL A 292 -23.23 -1.88 -1.25
CA VAL A 292 -22.06 -2.51 -1.85
C VAL A 292 -21.30 -1.48 -2.65
N PRO A 293 -19.95 -1.44 -2.61
CA PRO A 293 -19.16 -0.57 -3.46
C PRO A 293 -19.52 -0.71 -4.95
N ALA A 294 -19.59 0.40 -5.67
CA ALA A 294 -19.97 0.41 -7.09
C ALA A 294 -18.98 -0.37 -7.98
N LYS A 295 -17.77 -0.55 -7.51
CA LYS A 295 -16.72 -1.36 -8.16
C LYS A 295 -16.06 -2.26 -7.12
N LYS A 296 -15.65 -3.45 -7.56
CA LYS A 296 -14.86 -4.37 -6.72
C LYS A 296 -13.47 -3.77 -6.46
N ASP A 297 -12.84 -3.19 -7.49
CA ASP A 297 -11.54 -2.52 -7.43
C ASP A 297 -11.69 -1.01 -7.43
N ASN A 298 -11.24 -0.38 -6.36
CA ASN A 298 -11.29 1.07 -6.15
C ASN A 298 -9.87 1.61 -6.07
N TYR A 299 -9.46 2.33 -7.12
CA TYR A 299 -8.11 2.86 -7.21
C TYR A 299 -8.02 4.28 -6.67
N THR A 300 -7.02 4.51 -5.81
CA THR A 300 -6.62 5.86 -5.37
C THR A 300 -5.81 6.57 -6.44
N HIS A 301 -5.81 7.90 -6.38
CA HIS A 301 -4.94 8.70 -7.24
C HIS A 301 -3.46 8.42 -6.95
N MET A 302 -2.65 8.54 -8.01
CA MET A 302 -1.20 8.53 -7.93
C MET A 302 -0.71 9.98 -7.97
N ASP A 303 -0.17 10.47 -6.87
CA ASP A 303 0.36 11.83 -6.83
C ASP A 303 1.87 11.81 -7.08
N ILE A 304 2.33 12.63 -8.02
CA ILE A 304 3.75 12.82 -8.30
C ILE A 304 4.27 13.96 -7.43
N ILE A 305 5.15 13.62 -6.50
CA ILE A 305 5.73 14.56 -5.55
C ILE A 305 7.18 14.82 -5.92
N ASN A 306 7.52 16.08 -6.05
CA ASN A 306 8.88 16.55 -6.27
C ASN A 306 9.19 17.72 -5.31
N ARG A 307 10.42 18.26 -5.36
CA ARG A 307 10.83 19.34 -4.44
C ARG A 307 10.02 20.62 -4.52
N TYR A 308 9.20 20.82 -5.57
CA TYR A 308 8.42 22.04 -5.77
C TYR A 308 7.00 21.94 -5.20
N ASN A 309 6.49 20.73 -4.97
CA ASN A 309 5.16 20.51 -4.43
C ASN A 309 5.12 19.73 -3.11
N CYS A 310 6.27 19.25 -2.62
CA CYS A 310 6.33 18.40 -1.42
C CYS A 310 5.85 19.10 -0.13
N ASP A 311 5.99 20.42 -0.05
CA ASP A 311 5.55 21.19 1.13
C ASP A 311 4.03 21.43 1.17
N TYR A 312 3.34 21.15 0.06
CA TYR A 312 1.88 21.27 -0.07
C TYR A 312 1.15 19.93 -0.04
N TYR A 313 1.91 18.83 0.08
CA TYR A 313 1.39 17.49 0.16
C TYR A 313 1.29 17.04 1.62
N LEU A 314 0.11 17.22 2.19
CA LEU A 314 -0.23 16.82 3.57
C LEU A 314 -1.54 16.05 3.59
#